data_36c141e5c1a5a59a6ac79fcb6caa8be3
#
_entry.id   36c141e5c1a5a59a6ac79fcb6caa8be3
#
_cell.length_a   1.000
_cell.length_b   1.000
_cell.length_c   1.000
_cell.angle_alpha   90.00
_cell.angle_beta   90.00
_cell.angle_gamma   90.00
#
_symmetry.space_group_name_H-M   'P 1'
#
loop_
_entity.id
_entity.type
_entity.pdbx_description
1 polymer ?
#
loop_
_entity_poly.entity_id
_entity_poly.type
_entity_poly.pdbx_seq_one_letter_code
_entity_poly.pdbx_strand_id
1 'polypeptide(L)'
;RYFPEENTEKIVVAPADGRVVVIEEVEENTYFHDRRIMVSIFMSLFNVHANWFPVDGKVTKVEHHNGNFHKAWLPKASEENEHADVVITTPEGTDILCRQIAGAVARRIVTYAKEGEECYIDEHLGFIKFGSRVDVFLPLGTEVCVKMGQATTGDQTIIAKLS
;
A
#
# COMPACT_ATOMS: atom_id res chain seq x y z
N ARG A 1 2.16 -15.22 -11.56
CA ARG A 1 1.58 -14.08 -12.22
C ARG A 1 2.52 -13.48 -13.26
N TYR A 2 2.00 -13.03 -14.37
CA TYR A 2 2.82 -12.73 -15.55
C TYR A 2 2.32 -11.49 -16.30
N PHE A 3 3.24 -10.55 -16.57
CA PHE A 3 2.93 -9.32 -17.31
C PHE A 3 3.88 -9.22 -18.51
N PRO A 4 3.63 -9.97 -19.60
CA PRO A 4 4.59 -10.04 -20.71
C PRO A 4 4.76 -8.73 -21.47
N GLU A 5 3.74 -7.89 -21.46
CA GLU A 5 3.71 -6.64 -22.20
C GLU A 5 4.02 -5.44 -21.33
N GLU A 6 4.33 -5.64 -20.02
CA GLU A 6 4.52 -4.56 -19.07
C GLU A 6 5.95 -4.50 -18.59
N ASN A 7 6.45 -3.28 -18.44
CA ASN A 7 7.69 -3.05 -17.72
C ASN A 7 7.36 -3.04 -16.23
N THR A 8 7.66 -4.13 -15.53
CA THR A 8 7.31 -4.29 -14.12
C THR A 8 7.96 -3.25 -13.21
N GLU A 9 9.02 -2.58 -13.67
CA GLU A 9 9.65 -1.51 -12.89
C GLU A 9 8.82 -0.25 -12.81
N LYS A 10 7.79 -0.14 -13.66
CA LYS A 10 6.93 1.05 -13.73
C LYS A 10 5.49 0.80 -13.34
N ILE A 11 5.11 -0.42 -13.05
CA ILE A 11 3.74 -0.70 -12.64
C ILE A 11 3.63 -0.76 -11.11
N VAL A 12 2.45 -0.37 -10.61
CA VAL A 12 2.09 -0.50 -9.21
C VAL A 12 0.91 -1.46 -9.16
N VAL A 13 1.07 -2.57 -8.46
CA VAL A 13 -0.01 -3.55 -8.31
C VAL A 13 -0.73 -3.36 -6.99
N ALA A 14 -1.96 -3.82 -6.92
CA ALA A 14 -2.74 -3.75 -5.71
C ALA A 14 -2.03 -4.54 -4.60
N PRO A 15 -1.82 -3.93 -3.42
CA PRO A 15 -1.17 -4.65 -2.31
C PRO A 15 -2.10 -5.61 -1.59
N ALA A 16 -3.37 -5.64 -1.92
CA ALA A 16 -4.36 -6.49 -1.22
C ALA A 16 -5.59 -6.73 -2.07
N ASP A 17 -6.31 -7.81 -1.72
CA ASP A 17 -7.68 -8.01 -2.18
C ASP A 17 -8.59 -7.06 -1.40
N GLY A 18 -9.49 -6.38 -2.09
CA GLY A 18 -10.41 -5.48 -1.42
C GLY A 18 -11.08 -4.52 -2.37
N ARG A 19 -11.40 -3.34 -1.86
CA ARG A 19 -12.03 -2.28 -2.66
C ARG A 19 -11.32 -0.96 -2.45
N VAL A 20 -11.21 -0.21 -3.53
CA VAL A 20 -10.63 1.14 -3.49
C VAL A 20 -11.60 2.06 -2.76
N VAL A 21 -11.15 2.63 -1.65
CA VAL A 21 -11.98 3.53 -0.82
C VAL A 21 -11.48 4.97 -0.80
N VAL A 22 -10.24 5.21 -1.22
CA VAL A 22 -9.68 6.57 -1.30
C VAL A 22 -8.80 6.67 -2.53
N ILE A 23 -8.96 7.74 -3.29
CA ILE A 23 -8.02 8.18 -4.32
C ILE A 23 -7.98 9.71 -4.20
N GLU A 24 -6.93 10.24 -3.57
CA GLU A 24 -6.84 11.69 -3.39
C GLU A 24 -5.42 12.16 -3.18
N GLU A 25 -5.19 13.44 -3.41
CA GLU A 25 -3.90 14.06 -3.09
C GLU A 25 -3.88 14.42 -1.62
N VAL A 26 -2.81 14.06 -0.94
CA VAL A 26 -2.65 14.31 0.50
C VAL A 26 -1.23 14.79 0.78
N GLU A 27 -1.07 15.49 1.91
CA GLU A 27 0.27 15.79 2.43
C GLU A 27 0.79 14.53 3.13
N GLU A 28 1.98 14.08 2.74
CA GLU A 28 2.64 12.98 3.45
C GLU A 28 3.76 13.58 4.29
N ASN A 29 3.58 13.59 5.61
CA ASN A 29 4.44 14.33 6.55
C ASN A 29 5.37 13.47 7.37
N THR A 30 5.42 12.16 7.13
CA THR A 30 6.27 11.26 7.92
C THR A 30 7.63 11.04 7.26
N TYR A 31 7.66 10.81 5.95
CA TYR A 31 8.87 10.45 5.22
C TYR A 31 9.23 11.43 4.11
N PHE A 32 8.25 11.79 3.28
CA PHE A 32 8.50 12.55 2.05
C PHE A 32 8.33 14.07 2.24
N HIS A 33 7.46 14.46 3.16
CA HIS A 33 7.16 15.88 3.45
C HIS A 33 6.72 16.63 2.20
N ASP A 34 5.90 15.97 1.38
CA ASP A 34 5.37 16.55 0.15
C ASP A 34 3.94 16.07 -0.09
N ARG A 35 3.37 16.53 -1.21
CA ARG A 35 2.05 16.05 -1.61
C ARG A 35 2.21 14.77 -2.42
N ARG A 36 1.34 13.81 -2.14
CA ARG A 36 1.32 12.50 -2.79
C ARG A 36 -0.10 12.13 -3.18
N ILE A 37 -0.23 11.22 -4.15
CA ILE A 37 -1.51 10.60 -4.45
C ILE A 37 -1.63 9.37 -3.54
N MET A 38 -2.67 9.33 -2.71
CA MET A 38 -2.94 8.19 -1.85
C MET A 38 -4.04 7.34 -2.47
N VAL A 39 -3.76 6.07 -2.70
CA VAL A 39 -4.74 5.07 -3.12
C VAL A 39 -4.90 4.09 -1.97
N SER A 40 -6.11 3.96 -1.45
CA SER A 40 -6.37 3.11 -0.28
C SER A 40 -7.29 1.96 -0.65
N ILE A 41 -6.94 0.78 -0.18
CA ILE A 41 -7.71 -0.44 -0.41
C ILE A 41 -8.17 -0.97 0.92
N PHE A 42 -9.49 -1.03 1.11
CA PHE A 42 -10.11 -1.59 2.31
C PHE A 42 -10.30 -3.09 2.13
N MET A 43 -9.85 -3.84 3.12
CA MET A 43 -9.97 -5.30 3.13
C MET A 43 -11.18 -5.70 3.97
N SER A 44 -11.97 -6.66 3.46
CA SER A 44 -13.23 -7.04 4.08
C SER A 44 -13.04 -7.63 5.47
N LEU A 45 -14.17 -7.75 6.21
CA LEU A 45 -14.17 -8.24 7.60
C LEU A 45 -14.00 -9.75 7.73
N PHE A 46 -14.03 -10.51 6.63
CA PHE A 46 -14.26 -11.95 6.74
C PHE A 46 -13.05 -12.85 6.49
N ASN A 47 -11.92 -12.29 6.05
CA ASN A 47 -10.74 -13.10 5.71
C ASN A 47 -9.47 -12.53 6.31
N VAL A 48 -8.50 -13.41 6.54
CA VAL A 48 -7.12 -12.98 6.77
C VAL A 48 -6.54 -12.61 5.39
N HIS A 49 -5.95 -11.44 5.29
CA HIS A 49 -5.51 -10.91 4.01
C HIS A 49 -3.99 -10.84 3.92
N ALA A 50 -3.46 -11.52 2.92
CA ALA A 50 -2.07 -11.35 2.54
C ALA A 50 -1.91 -9.97 1.90
N ASN A 51 -0.79 -9.32 2.20
CA ASN A 51 -0.41 -8.08 1.56
C ASN A 51 0.82 -8.33 0.69
N TRP A 52 0.83 -7.68 -0.46
CA TRP A 52 1.85 -7.86 -1.49
C TRP A 52 2.64 -6.58 -1.65
N PHE A 53 3.92 -6.70 -2.04
CA PHE A 53 4.67 -5.50 -2.41
C PHE A 53 4.02 -4.88 -3.63
N PRO A 54 3.73 -3.57 -3.59
CA PRO A 54 3.05 -2.91 -4.72
C PRO A 54 3.98 -2.62 -5.89
N VAL A 55 5.29 -2.58 -5.67
CA VAL A 55 6.29 -2.27 -6.69
C VAL A 55 7.52 -3.14 -6.51
N ASP A 56 8.29 -3.28 -7.58
CA ASP A 56 9.65 -3.81 -7.50
C ASP A 56 10.57 -2.71 -6.98
N GLY A 57 11.56 -3.08 -6.19
CA GLY A 57 12.53 -2.12 -5.71
C GLY A 57 13.32 -2.60 -4.53
N LYS A 58 13.83 -1.64 -3.76
CA LYS A 58 14.58 -1.92 -2.54
C LYS A 58 13.85 -1.30 -1.37
N VAL A 59 13.69 -2.08 -0.31
CA VAL A 59 13.08 -1.58 0.93
C VAL A 59 14.10 -0.68 1.63
N THR A 60 13.74 0.60 1.79
CA THR A 60 14.64 1.58 2.39
C THR A 60 14.24 1.96 3.82
N LYS A 61 13.00 1.68 4.23
CA LYS A 61 12.52 1.99 5.56
C LYS A 61 11.40 1.04 5.95
N VAL A 62 11.42 0.58 7.20
CA VAL A 62 10.31 -0.17 7.80
C VAL A 62 10.10 0.40 9.20
N GLU A 63 8.89 0.88 9.48
CA GLU A 63 8.55 1.45 10.79
C GLU A 63 7.16 1.02 11.22
N HIS A 64 7.00 0.77 12.50
CA HIS A 64 5.71 0.50 13.11
C HIS A 64 5.32 1.68 14.00
N HIS A 65 4.10 2.18 13.85
CA HIS A 65 3.57 3.29 14.61
C HIS A 65 2.36 2.83 15.42
N ASN A 66 2.38 3.06 16.72
CA ASN A 66 1.20 2.82 17.55
C ASN A 66 0.19 3.94 17.33
N GLY A 67 -1.07 3.62 17.51
CA GLY A 67 -2.12 4.60 17.32
C GLY A 67 -3.47 4.10 17.81
N ASN A 68 -4.53 4.80 17.37
CA ASN A 68 -5.89 4.50 17.71
C ASN A 68 -6.44 3.35 16.85
N PHE A 69 -7.68 2.95 17.11
CA PHE A 69 -8.33 1.86 16.36
C PHE A 69 -9.66 2.36 15.79
N HIS A 70 -9.56 3.38 14.92
CA HIS A 70 -10.71 3.86 14.17
C HIS A 70 -11.10 2.85 13.10
N LYS A 71 -12.33 2.95 12.61
CA LYS A 71 -12.75 2.14 11.47
C LYS A 71 -11.86 2.46 10.26
N ALA A 72 -11.33 1.43 9.62
CA ALA A 72 -10.27 1.61 8.63
C ALA A 72 -10.71 2.36 7.37
N TRP A 73 -12.02 2.41 7.08
CA TRP A 73 -12.48 3.16 5.90
C TRP A 73 -12.49 4.67 6.11
N LEU A 74 -12.30 5.15 7.33
CA LEU A 74 -12.26 6.60 7.58
C LEU A 74 -10.93 7.16 7.08
N PRO A 75 -10.93 8.34 6.43
CA PRO A 75 -9.68 8.92 5.92
C PRO A 75 -8.61 9.11 6.99
N LYS A 76 -9.00 9.53 8.19
CA LYS A 76 -8.06 9.77 9.29
C LYS A 76 -7.36 8.51 9.79
N ALA A 77 -7.86 7.32 9.45
CA ALA A 77 -7.23 6.07 9.88
C ALA A 77 -5.78 5.95 9.40
N SER A 78 -5.45 6.57 8.26
CA SER A 78 -4.10 6.50 7.70
C SER A 78 -3.03 7.02 8.66
N GLU A 79 -3.32 8.09 9.40
CA GLU A 79 -2.33 8.71 10.29
C GLU A 79 -2.57 8.37 11.76
N GLU A 80 -3.82 8.11 12.13
CA GLU A 80 -4.19 7.98 13.54
C GLU A 80 -4.22 6.54 14.04
N ASN A 81 -4.48 5.57 13.19
CA ASN A 81 -4.52 4.17 13.60
C ASN A 81 -3.13 3.57 13.68
N GLU A 82 -3.02 2.49 14.44
CA GLU A 82 -1.81 1.68 14.43
C GLU A 82 -1.51 1.27 13.00
N HIS A 83 -0.28 1.45 12.56
CA HIS A 83 0.10 1.13 11.18
C HIS A 83 1.57 0.76 11.08
N ALA A 84 1.88 0.05 10.02
CA ALA A 84 3.26 -0.33 9.68
C ALA A 84 3.57 0.26 8.30
N ASP A 85 4.68 0.98 8.22
CA ASP A 85 5.10 1.69 7.02
C ASP A 85 6.29 1.00 6.37
N VAL A 86 6.23 0.86 5.06
CA VAL A 86 7.34 0.35 4.25
C VAL A 86 7.58 1.34 3.13
N VAL A 87 8.79 1.90 3.07
CA VAL A 87 9.21 2.77 1.97
C VAL A 87 10.05 1.95 1.02
N ILE A 88 9.73 2.00 -0.26
CA ILE A 88 10.39 1.25 -1.32
C ILE A 88 10.89 2.23 -2.36
N THR A 89 12.17 2.10 -2.73
CA THR A 89 12.73 2.88 -3.83
C THR A 89 12.81 1.96 -5.06
N THR A 90 12.14 2.37 -6.14
CA THR A 90 12.13 1.59 -7.38
C THR A 90 13.49 1.65 -8.06
N PRO A 91 13.77 0.75 -9.04
CA PRO A 91 15.05 0.78 -9.75
C PRO A 91 15.35 2.12 -10.41
N GLU A 92 14.32 2.89 -10.76
CA GLU A 92 14.52 4.21 -11.38
C GLU A 92 14.58 5.35 -10.35
N GLY A 93 14.58 5.03 -9.06
CA GLY A 93 14.77 6.01 -8.01
C GLY A 93 13.48 6.66 -7.49
N THR A 94 12.32 6.12 -7.81
CA THR A 94 11.04 6.64 -7.31
C THR A 94 10.73 6.04 -5.94
N ASP A 95 10.42 6.88 -4.96
CA ASP A 95 10.07 6.43 -3.62
C ASP A 95 8.57 6.26 -3.49
N ILE A 96 8.16 5.11 -2.97
CA ILE A 96 6.77 4.72 -2.75
C ILE A 96 6.60 4.35 -1.29
N LEU A 97 5.53 4.82 -0.66
CA LEU A 97 5.18 4.40 0.72
C LEU A 97 4.00 3.45 0.64
N CYS A 98 4.14 2.29 1.28
CA CYS A 98 3.07 1.33 1.44
C CYS A 98 2.78 1.21 2.94
N ARG A 99 1.55 1.49 3.35
CA ARG A 99 1.17 1.53 4.76
C ARG A 99 0.08 0.52 5.05
N GLN A 100 0.38 -0.43 5.94
CA GLN A 100 -0.61 -1.38 6.46
C GLN A 100 -1.27 -0.71 7.66
N ILE A 101 -2.61 -0.61 7.67
CA ILE A 101 -3.34 0.14 8.69
C ILE A 101 -4.32 -0.79 9.39
N ALA A 102 -4.20 -0.91 10.70
CA ALA A 102 -5.12 -1.67 11.52
C ALA A 102 -6.47 -0.96 11.61
N GLY A 103 -7.55 -1.72 11.55
CA GLY A 103 -8.89 -1.19 11.76
C GLY A 103 -9.34 -1.32 13.20
N ALA A 104 -10.64 -1.11 13.43
CA ALA A 104 -11.22 -1.19 14.77
C ALA A 104 -11.15 -2.61 15.34
N VAL A 105 -11.16 -3.62 14.49
CA VAL A 105 -11.17 -5.04 14.90
C VAL A 105 -9.78 -5.66 14.79
N ALA A 106 -9.07 -5.37 13.69
CA ALA A 106 -7.76 -5.95 13.43
C ALA A 106 -6.70 -5.21 14.24
N ARG A 107 -6.03 -5.94 15.11
CA ARG A 107 -5.02 -5.38 16.01
C ARG A 107 -3.63 -5.92 15.75
N ARG A 108 -3.49 -6.79 14.76
CA ARG A 108 -2.20 -7.40 14.49
C ARG A 108 -1.82 -7.16 13.05
N ILE A 109 -0.68 -6.52 12.89
CA ILE A 109 -0.05 -6.27 11.61
C ILE A 109 1.24 -7.09 11.60
N VAL A 110 1.42 -7.89 10.56
CA VAL A 110 2.66 -8.63 10.35
C VAL A 110 3.31 -8.10 9.09
N THR A 111 4.56 -7.68 9.21
CA THR A 111 5.33 -7.13 8.09
C THR A 111 6.58 -7.97 7.89
N TYR A 112 6.71 -8.55 6.70
CA TYR A 112 7.88 -9.34 6.32
C TYR A 112 9.00 -8.50 5.71
N ALA A 113 8.68 -7.28 5.28
CA ALA A 113 9.65 -6.40 4.65
C ALA A 113 10.80 -6.09 5.60
N LYS A 114 12.03 -6.06 5.09
CA LYS A 114 13.23 -5.75 5.86
C LYS A 114 14.05 -4.71 5.14
N GLU A 115 14.52 -3.73 5.89
CA GLU A 115 15.34 -2.65 5.33
C GLU A 115 16.59 -3.23 4.67
N GLY A 116 16.91 -2.71 3.50
CA GLY A 116 18.07 -3.11 2.72
C GLY A 116 17.83 -4.26 1.76
N GLU A 117 16.70 -4.93 1.85
CA GLU A 117 16.40 -6.07 0.96
C GLU A 117 15.66 -5.63 -0.30
N GLU A 118 15.95 -6.34 -1.40
CA GLU A 118 15.19 -6.18 -2.64
C GLU A 118 13.80 -6.76 -2.45
N CYS A 119 12.80 -6.16 -3.10
CA CYS A 119 11.43 -6.67 -3.08
C CYS A 119 10.85 -6.69 -4.49
N TYR A 120 9.88 -7.56 -4.71
CA TYR A 120 9.27 -7.78 -6.02
C TYR A 120 7.77 -7.92 -5.87
N ILE A 121 7.04 -7.54 -6.92
CA ILE A 121 5.57 -7.54 -6.91
C ILE A 121 4.96 -8.93 -6.68
N ASP A 122 5.71 -10.00 -6.86
CA ASP A 122 5.20 -11.36 -6.61
C ASP A 122 5.44 -11.81 -5.16
N GLU A 123 5.95 -10.95 -4.30
CA GLU A 123 6.31 -11.31 -2.95
C GLU A 123 5.36 -10.71 -1.92
N HIS A 124 5.17 -11.42 -0.82
CA HIS A 124 4.35 -10.95 0.29
C HIS A 124 5.08 -9.89 1.08
N LEU A 125 4.46 -8.73 1.21
CA LEU A 125 4.91 -7.68 2.12
C LEU A 125 4.61 -8.06 3.57
N GLY A 126 3.51 -8.75 3.79
CA GLY A 126 3.07 -9.16 5.12
C GLY A 126 1.64 -9.63 5.09
N PHE A 127 0.97 -9.56 6.22
CA PHE A 127 -0.48 -9.74 6.26
C PHE A 127 -1.07 -8.95 7.41
N ILE A 128 -2.38 -8.74 7.33
CA ILE A 128 -3.13 -8.01 8.33
C ILE A 128 -4.51 -8.64 8.41
N LYS A 129 -5.10 -8.65 9.60
CA LYS A 129 -6.41 -9.28 9.78
C LYS A 129 -7.52 -8.39 9.23
N PHE A 130 -8.69 -8.96 9.09
CA PHE A 130 -9.87 -8.39 8.45
C PHE A 130 -10.23 -7.01 9.00
N GLY A 131 -10.94 -6.22 8.18
CA GLY A 131 -11.38 -4.88 8.57
C GLY A 131 -10.28 -3.84 8.54
N SER A 132 -9.23 -4.10 7.82
CA SER A 132 -8.03 -3.26 7.73
C SER A 132 -7.94 -2.58 6.39
N ARG A 133 -6.91 -1.75 6.23
CA ARG A 133 -6.69 -0.99 4.99
C ARG A 133 -5.21 -0.97 4.66
N VAL A 134 -4.90 -0.92 3.37
CA VAL A 134 -3.54 -0.67 2.90
C VAL A 134 -3.56 0.56 2.02
N ASP A 135 -2.69 1.52 2.31
CA ASP A 135 -2.52 2.73 1.53
C ASP A 135 -1.23 2.66 0.74
N VAL A 136 -1.27 3.16 -0.51
CA VAL A 136 -0.08 3.34 -1.33
C VAL A 136 0.02 4.82 -1.66
N PHE A 137 1.17 5.44 -1.36
CA PHE A 137 1.42 6.86 -1.60
C PHE A 137 2.36 6.99 -2.79
N LEU A 138 1.89 7.63 -3.84
CA LEU A 138 2.54 7.72 -5.14
C LEU A 138 2.92 9.17 -5.46
N PRO A 139 3.96 9.41 -6.27
CA PRO A 139 4.28 10.79 -6.69
C PRO A 139 3.12 11.44 -7.43
N LEU A 140 3.01 12.75 -7.33
CA LEU A 140 2.05 13.49 -8.15
C LEU A 140 2.36 13.25 -9.64
N GLY A 141 1.32 13.21 -10.45
CA GLY A 141 1.46 12.94 -11.88
C GLY A 141 1.47 11.47 -12.25
N THR A 142 1.43 10.57 -11.27
CA THR A 142 1.30 9.13 -11.54
C THR A 142 -0.05 8.84 -12.16
N GLU A 143 -0.08 7.99 -13.18
CA GLU A 143 -1.33 7.58 -13.84
C GLU A 143 -2.04 6.56 -12.95
N VAL A 144 -3.19 6.94 -12.38
CA VAL A 144 -4.00 6.04 -11.55
C VAL A 144 -4.93 5.25 -12.47
N CYS A 145 -4.92 3.93 -12.36
CA CYS A 145 -5.63 3.02 -13.27
C CYS A 145 -6.90 2.41 -12.67
N VAL A 146 -7.27 2.81 -11.46
CA VAL A 146 -8.45 2.29 -10.77
C VAL A 146 -9.40 3.42 -10.42
N LYS A 147 -10.64 3.05 -10.06
CA LYS A 147 -11.69 4.00 -9.68
C LYS A 147 -12.16 3.72 -8.26
N MET A 148 -12.76 4.72 -7.63
CA MET A 148 -13.41 4.56 -6.34
C MET A 148 -14.43 3.43 -6.40
N GLY A 149 -14.40 2.55 -5.40
CA GLY A 149 -15.31 1.41 -5.30
C GLY A 149 -14.88 0.19 -6.09
N GLN A 150 -13.84 0.28 -6.90
CA GLN A 150 -13.40 -0.84 -7.72
C GLN A 150 -12.84 -1.97 -6.85
N ALA A 151 -13.21 -3.21 -7.16
CA ALA A 151 -12.63 -4.38 -6.53
C ALA A 151 -11.21 -4.60 -7.04
N THR A 152 -10.31 -4.99 -6.15
CA THR A 152 -8.93 -5.30 -6.50
C THR A 152 -8.59 -6.73 -6.12
N THR A 153 -7.67 -7.32 -6.88
CA THR A 153 -7.04 -8.59 -6.56
C THR A 153 -5.57 -8.31 -6.29
N GLY A 154 -5.14 -8.62 -5.07
CA GLY A 154 -3.75 -8.40 -4.67
C GLY A 154 -2.78 -9.06 -5.63
N ASP A 155 -1.70 -8.34 -5.93
CA ASP A 155 -0.65 -8.82 -6.83
C ASP A 155 -1.09 -9.01 -8.29
N GLN A 156 -2.32 -8.65 -8.65
CA GLN A 156 -2.81 -8.81 -10.02
C GLN A 156 -3.36 -7.52 -10.62
N THR A 157 -4.18 -6.79 -9.86
CA THR A 157 -4.77 -5.54 -10.37
C THR A 157 -3.68 -4.47 -10.45
N ILE A 158 -3.47 -3.92 -11.63
CA ILE A 158 -2.58 -2.75 -11.79
C ILE A 158 -3.35 -1.53 -11.33
N ILE A 159 -2.89 -0.89 -10.27
CA ILE A 159 -3.57 0.29 -9.72
C ILE A 159 -3.00 1.59 -10.26
N ALA A 160 -1.76 1.59 -10.73
CA ALA A 160 -1.13 2.79 -11.25
C ALA A 160 0.07 2.46 -12.14
N LYS A 161 0.49 3.45 -12.93
CA LYS A 161 1.71 3.37 -13.75
C LYS A 161 2.58 4.57 -13.45
N LEU A 162 3.82 4.31 -13.08
CA LEU A 162 4.82 5.35 -12.82
C LEU A 162 5.35 5.89 -14.14
N SER A 163 5.74 7.15 -14.15
CA SER A 163 6.31 7.78 -15.35
C SER A 163 7.79 7.51 -15.49
#